data_954bdafdd177bde44aea94e3eab27a9d
#
_entry.id   954bdafdd177bde44aea94e3eab27a9d
#
_cell.length_a   1.000
_cell.length_b   1.000
_cell.length_c   1.000
_cell.angle_alpha   90.00
_cell.angle_beta   90.00
_cell.angle_gamma   90.00
#
_symmetry.space_group_name_H-M   'P 1'
#
loop_
_entity.id
_entity.type
_entity.pdbx_description
1 polymer ?
#
loop_
_entity_poly.entity_id
_entity_poly.type
_entity_poly.pdbx_seq_one_letter_code
_entity_poly.pdbx_strand_id
1 'polypeptide(L)'
;MKDVILLVEDNVDDQELTLRALRKNNVTTEVVTVNDGVEALDFLFGTGRYANDPNRPVPRVVLLDLKLPRLGGIDVLRRLRADVRTKWLPVVIFTSSREDQDIIDGYRFGATSYVRKPVLYTEFLEAVRELGLYWIMRNERPPHAKDDA
;
A
#
# COMPACT_ATOMS: atom_id res chain seq x y z
N MET A 1 -7.91 14.57 -9.82
CA MET A 1 -8.05 13.14 -9.61
C MET A 1 -8.14 12.84 -8.12
N LYS A 2 -8.97 11.88 -7.75
CA LYS A 2 -9.23 11.54 -6.35
C LYS A 2 -8.04 10.81 -5.73
N ASP A 3 -7.62 11.22 -4.53
CA ASP A 3 -6.58 10.50 -3.79
C ASP A 3 -7.13 9.20 -3.23
N VAL A 4 -6.36 8.13 -3.32
CA VAL A 4 -6.70 6.86 -2.70
C VAL A 4 -5.48 6.27 -2.00
N ILE A 5 -5.74 5.40 -1.04
CA ILE A 5 -4.76 4.52 -0.44
C ILE A 5 -5.04 3.13 -1.00
N LEU A 6 -4.02 2.46 -1.52
CA LEU A 6 -4.17 1.06 -1.91
C LEU A 6 -3.71 0.18 -0.75
N LEU A 7 -4.63 -0.60 -0.22
CA LEU A 7 -4.34 -1.56 0.85
C LEU A 7 -4.29 -2.97 0.26
N VAL A 8 -3.12 -3.57 0.28
CA VAL A 8 -2.89 -4.92 -0.23
C VAL A 8 -2.75 -5.86 0.95
N GLU A 9 -3.83 -6.56 1.28
CA GLU A 9 -3.97 -7.32 2.51
C GLU A 9 -4.99 -8.44 2.31
N ASP A 10 -4.63 -9.68 2.57
CA ASP A 10 -5.56 -10.81 2.43
C ASP A 10 -6.30 -11.15 3.74
N ASN A 11 -5.82 -10.69 4.88
CA ASN A 11 -6.45 -10.95 6.17
C ASN A 11 -7.60 -9.97 6.40
N VAL A 12 -8.82 -10.49 6.47
CA VAL A 12 -10.04 -9.69 6.60
C VAL A 12 -10.05 -8.87 7.89
N ASP A 13 -9.59 -9.46 9.00
CA ASP A 13 -9.56 -8.75 10.27
C ASP A 13 -8.59 -7.56 10.22
N ASP A 14 -7.44 -7.73 9.62
CA ASP A 14 -6.46 -6.65 9.46
C ASP A 14 -6.98 -5.58 8.50
N GLN A 15 -7.71 -5.96 7.45
CA GLN A 15 -8.37 -5.00 6.56
C GLN A 15 -9.34 -4.12 7.35
N GLU A 16 -10.20 -4.75 8.13
CA GLU A 16 -11.21 -4.03 8.91
C GLU A 16 -10.61 -3.12 9.96
N LEU A 17 -9.57 -3.60 10.67
CA LEU A 17 -8.87 -2.79 11.67
C LEU A 17 -8.23 -1.57 11.04
N THR A 18 -7.59 -1.75 9.89
CA THR A 18 -6.93 -0.65 9.17
C THR A 18 -7.95 0.39 8.73
N LEU A 19 -9.04 -0.04 8.12
CA LEU A 19 -10.10 0.87 7.67
C LEU A 19 -10.73 1.62 8.84
N ARG A 20 -10.99 0.92 9.94
CA ARG A 20 -11.58 1.53 11.16
C ARG A 20 -10.64 2.57 11.76
N ALA A 21 -9.35 2.25 11.85
CA ALA A 21 -8.36 3.17 12.41
C ALA A 21 -8.23 4.45 11.58
N LEU A 22 -8.22 4.33 10.27
CA LEU A 22 -8.16 5.49 9.38
C LEU A 22 -9.40 6.37 9.54
N ARG A 23 -10.58 5.78 9.56
CA ARG A 23 -11.84 6.54 9.72
C ARG A 23 -11.92 7.22 11.09
N LYS A 24 -11.51 6.51 12.16
CA LYS A 24 -11.52 7.06 13.51
C LYS A 24 -10.63 8.29 13.65
N ASN A 25 -9.57 8.38 12.86
CA ASN A 25 -8.63 9.50 12.89
C ASN A 25 -8.89 10.52 11.79
N ASN A 26 -10.11 10.55 11.27
CA ASN A 26 -10.57 11.51 10.28
C ASN A 26 -9.81 11.47 8.94
N VAL A 27 -9.23 10.35 8.61
CA VAL A 27 -8.66 10.13 7.29
C VAL A 27 -9.81 9.76 6.36
N THR A 28 -10.28 10.74 5.60
CA THR A 28 -11.44 10.58 4.71
C THR A 28 -11.07 10.10 3.32
N THR A 29 -9.79 9.94 3.05
CA THR A 29 -9.28 9.43 1.77
C THR A 29 -9.83 8.03 1.52
N GLU A 30 -10.29 7.79 0.30
CA GLU A 30 -10.79 6.48 -0.08
C GLU A 30 -9.69 5.42 0.01
N VAL A 31 -10.04 4.26 0.54
CA VAL A 31 -9.14 3.11 0.58
C VAL A 31 -9.67 2.06 -0.39
N VAL A 32 -8.85 1.69 -1.34
CA VAL A 32 -9.12 0.56 -2.23
C VAL A 32 -8.39 -0.64 -1.65
N THR A 33 -9.14 -1.70 -1.33
CA THR A 33 -8.58 -2.91 -0.74
C THR A 33 -8.53 -4.01 -1.79
N VAL A 34 -7.37 -4.65 -1.92
CA VAL A 34 -7.16 -5.81 -2.77
C VAL A 34 -6.60 -6.96 -1.93
N ASN A 35 -6.83 -8.20 -2.33
CA ASN A 35 -6.62 -9.36 -1.49
C ASN A 35 -5.36 -10.17 -1.81
N ASP A 36 -4.69 -9.85 -2.90
CA ASP A 36 -3.48 -10.56 -3.31
C ASP A 36 -2.62 -9.71 -4.24
N GLY A 37 -1.43 -10.24 -4.55
CA GLY A 37 -0.47 -9.49 -5.37
C GLY A 37 -0.90 -9.32 -6.82
N VAL A 38 -1.65 -10.26 -7.37
CA VAL A 38 -2.15 -10.14 -8.76
C VAL A 38 -3.19 -9.03 -8.85
N GLU A 39 -4.14 -8.98 -7.92
CA GLU A 39 -5.12 -7.89 -7.86
C GLU A 39 -4.43 -6.53 -7.71
N ALA A 40 -3.38 -6.47 -6.88
CA ALA A 40 -2.63 -5.23 -6.68
C ALA A 40 -2.04 -4.73 -8.00
N LEU A 41 -1.39 -5.61 -8.75
CA LEU A 41 -0.80 -5.25 -10.04
C LEU A 41 -1.88 -4.89 -11.05
N ASP A 42 -3.00 -5.60 -11.06
CA ASP A 42 -4.12 -5.28 -11.95
C ASP A 42 -4.63 -3.87 -11.69
N PHE A 43 -4.78 -3.49 -10.43
CA PHE A 43 -5.20 -2.13 -10.08
C PHE A 43 -4.17 -1.10 -10.51
N LEU A 44 -2.89 -1.36 -10.23
CA LEU A 44 -1.83 -0.38 -10.47
C LEU A 44 -1.53 -0.19 -11.95
N PHE A 45 -1.64 -1.24 -12.75
CA PHE A 45 -1.31 -1.19 -14.18
C PHE A 45 -2.54 -1.11 -15.09
N GLY A 46 -3.75 -1.20 -14.54
CA GLY A 46 -4.96 -1.14 -15.36
C GLY A 46 -5.16 -2.38 -16.19
N THR A 47 -4.98 -3.54 -15.60
CA THR A 47 -5.16 -4.84 -16.24
C THR A 47 -6.25 -5.62 -15.53
N GLY A 48 -6.58 -6.81 -16.04
CA GLY A 48 -7.60 -7.66 -15.44
C GLY A 48 -8.94 -6.94 -15.30
N ARG A 49 -9.52 -6.98 -14.12
CA ARG A 49 -10.84 -6.35 -13.86
C ARG A 49 -10.80 -4.82 -13.95
N TYR A 50 -9.62 -4.22 -13.99
CA TYR A 50 -9.45 -2.76 -14.09
C TYR A 50 -9.09 -2.30 -15.50
N ALA A 51 -9.08 -3.20 -16.48
CA ALA A 51 -8.59 -2.92 -17.83
C ALA A 51 -9.34 -1.80 -18.56
N ASN A 52 -10.62 -1.65 -18.27
CA ASN A 52 -11.47 -0.67 -18.96
C ASN A 52 -11.92 0.46 -18.03
N ASP A 53 -11.16 0.74 -16.99
CA ASP A 53 -11.47 1.80 -16.05
C ASP A 53 -10.55 3.00 -16.28
N PRO A 54 -10.95 3.98 -17.11
CA PRO A 54 -10.14 5.15 -17.38
C PRO A 54 -10.04 6.10 -16.18
N ASN A 55 -10.92 5.94 -15.21
CA ASN A 55 -10.96 6.80 -14.01
C ASN A 55 -10.25 6.14 -12.83
N ARG A 56 -9.53 5.06 -13.07
CA ARG A 56 -8.77 4.38 -12.02
C ARG A 56 -7.72 5.34 -11.45
N PRO A 57 -7.81 5.66 -10.15
CA PRO A 57 -6.89 6.63 -9.55
C PRO A 57 -5.51 6.01 -9.33
N VAL A 58 -4.48 6.88 -9.34
CA VAL A 58 -3.14 6.50 -8.91
C VAL A 58 -3.11 6.64 -7.38
N PRO A 59 -2.73 5.59 -6.64
CA PRO A 59 -2.70 5.68 -5.19
C PRO A 59 -1.67 6.69 -4.70
N ARG A 60 -1.98 7.31 -3.59
CA ARG A 60 -1.04 8.21 -2.90
C ARG A 60 0.03 7.41 -2.17
N VAL A 61 -0.34 6.25 -1.67
CA VAL A 61 0.54 5.32 -0.99
C VAL A 61 -0.02 3.91 -1.12
N VAL A 62 0.87 2.94 -1.17
CA VAL A 62 0.50 1.52 -1.11
C VAL A 62 0.91 0.97 0.25
N LEU A 63 -0.04 0.42 0.99
CA LEU A 63 0.23 -0.35 2.20
C LEU A 63 0.24 -1.82 1.79
N LEU A 64 1.39 -2.45 1.89
CA LEU A 64 1.65 -3.76 1.27
C LEU A 64 2.05 -4.79 2.31
N ASP A 65 1.26 -5.86 2.44
CA ASP A 65 1.70 -7.02 3.21
C ASP A 65 2.64 -7.87 2.35
N LEU A 66 3.53 -8.60 2.98
CA LEU A 66 4.47 -9.48 2.29
C LEU A 66 3.91 -10.87 2.03
N LYS A 67 3.13 -11.41 2.95
CA LYS A 67 2.58 -12.77 2.88
C LYS A 67 1.24 -12.77 2.17
N LEU A 68 1.27 -12.70 0.85
CA LEU A 68 0.08 -12.63 0.03
C LEU A 68 -0.09 -13.90 -0.82
N PRO A 69 -1.34 -14.33 -1.08
CA PRO A 69 -1.57 -15.41 -2.03
C PRO A 69 -1.35 -14.96 -3.46
N ARG A 70 -1.19 -15.90 -4.34
CA ARG A 70 -0.96 -15.80 -5.79
C ARG A 70 0.36 -15.12 -6.17
N LEU A 71 0.67 -13.98 -5.58
CA LEU A 71 1.91 -13.26 -5.83
C LEU A 71 2.29 -12.53 -4.54
N GLY A 72 3.47 -12.82 -4.00
CA GLY A 72 3.92 -12.23 -2.74
C GLY A 72 4.26 -10.75 -2.85
N GLY A 73 4.31 -10.08 -1.69
CA GLY A 73 4.55 -8.64 -1.62
C GLY A 73 5.89 -8.21 -2.20
N ILE A 74 6.94 -8.98 -2.00
CA ILE A 74 8.26 -8.66 -2.56
C ILE A 74 8.21 -8.65 -4.10
N ASP A 75 7.51 -9.61 -4.70
CA ASP A 75 7.37 -9.66 -6.15
C ASP A 75 6.54 -8.50 -6.70
N VAL A 76 5.50 -8.09 -5.97
CA VAL A 76 4.73 -6.89 -6.29
C VAL A 76 5.66 -5.69 -6.32
N LEU A 77 6.44 -5.51 -5.26
CA LEU A 77 7.38 -4.39 -5.12
C LEU A 77 8.40 -4.36 -6.26
N ARG A 78 8.98 -5.50 -6.60
CA ARG A 78 9.95 -5.58 -7.70
C ARG A 78 9.36 -5.10 -9.01
N ARG A 79 8.13 -5.51 -9.31
CA ARG A 79 7.45 -5.11 -10.55
C ARG A 79 7.11 -3.63 -10.57
N LEU A 80 6.72 -3.07 -9.41
CA LEU A 80 6.46 -1.63 -9.31
C LEU A 80 7.71 -0.80 -9.59
N ARG A 81 8.84 -1.22 -9.05
CA ARG A 81 10.10 -0.47 -9.22
C ARG A 81 10.72 -0.62 -10.60
N ALA A 82 10.33 -1.66 -11.34
CA ALA A 82 10.81 -1.89 -12.70
C ALA A 82 10.03 -1.11 -13.77
N ASP A 83 8.90 -0.51 -13.41
CA ASP A 83 8.05 0.20 -14.36
C ASP A 83 8.10 1.70 -14.11
N VAL A 84 8.35 2.46 -15.16
CA VAL A 84 8.49 3.95 -15.06
C VAL A 84 7.23 4.61 -14.51
N ARG A 85 6.06 4.01 -14.70
CA ARG A 85 4.77 4.56 -14.22
C ARG A 85 4.63 4.47 -12.72
N THR A 86 5.31 3.52 -12.06
CA THR A 86 5.12 3.22 -10.64
C THR A 86 6.40 3.28 -9.82
N LYS A 87 7.55 3.50 -10.44
CA LYS A 87 8.83 3.46 -9.72
C LYS A 87 8.96 4.52 -8.63
N TRP A 88 8.19 5.61 -8.70
CA TRP A 88 8.18 6.70 -7.72
C TRP A 88 7.19 6.48 -6.57
N LEU A 89 6.27 5.53 -6.75
CA LEU A 89 5.13 5.35 -5.85
C LEU A 89 5.58 4.98 -4.43
N PRO A 90 5.14 5.70 -3.38
CA PRO A 90 5.46 5.30 -2.02
C PRO A 90 4.83 3.96 -1.69
N VAL A 91 5.66 3.01 -1.26
CA VAL A 91 5.22 1.68 -0.83
C VAL A 91 5.71 1.45 0.58
N VAL A 92 4.77 1.36 1.51
CA VAL A 92 5.04 1.04 2.91
C VAL A 92 4.70 -0.43 3.10
N ILE A 93 5.69 -1.24 3.44
CA ILE A 93 5.43 -2.62 3.83
C ILE A 93 4.82 -2.60 5.22
N PHE A 94 3.64 -3.19 5.36
CA PHE A 94 2.93 -3.29 6.64
C PHE A 94 2.57 -4.76 6.86
N THR A 95 3.38 -5.45 7.65
CA THR A 95 3.34 -6.90 7.76
C THR A 95 3.65 -7.36 9.18
N SER A 96 3.18 -8.54 9.55
CA SER A 96 3.52 -9.16 10.83
C SER A 96 4.89 -9.85 10.81
N SER A 97 5.55 -9.94 9.66
CA SER A 97 6.85 -10.60 9.57
C SER A 97 7.92 -9.85 10.38
N ARG A 98 8.66 -10.61 11.18
CA ARG A 98 9.79 -10.12 11.98
C ARG A 98 11.12 -10.67 11.49
N GLU A 99 11.11 -11.39 10.38
CA GLU A 99 12.32 -11.99 9.84
C GLU A 99 13.23 -10.93 9.26
N ASP A 100 14.50 -10.95 9.68
CA ASP A 100 15.49 -9.97 9.20
C ASP A 100 15.62 -10.01 7.67
N GLN A 101 15.53 -11.21 7.08
CA GLN A 101 15.63 -11.34 5.63
C GLN A 101 14.50 -10.62 4.91
N ASP A 102 13.28 -10.64 5.47
CA ASP A 102 12.16 -9.92 4.87
C ASP A 102 12.36 -8.41 4.93
N ILE A 103 12.93 -7.91 6.02
CA ILE A 103 13.25 -6.48 6.15
C ILE A 103 14.32 -6.10 5.13
N ILE A 104 15.38 -6.89 5.05
CA ILE A 104 16.47 -6.66 4.10
C ILE A 104 15.94 -6.67 2.67
N ASP A 105 15.15 -7.68 2.30
CA ASP A 105 14.60 -7.80 0.96
C ASP A 105 13.64 -6.64 0.65
N GLY A 106 12.84 -6.25 1.63
CA GLY A 106 11.93 -5.11 1.47
C GLY A 106 12.67 -3.86 1.03
N TYR A 107 13.71 -3.49 1.74
CA TYR A 107 14.50 -2.30 1.38
C TYR A 107 15.32 -2.51 0.12
N ARG A 108 15.90 -3.70 -0.06
CA ARG A 108 16.67 -4.03 -1.25
C ARG A 108 15.86 -3.87 -2.53
N PHE A 109 14.60 -4.26 -2.52
CA PHE A 109 13.74 -4.18 -3.70
C PHE A 109 12.91 -2.91 -3.76
N GLY A 110 13.18 -1.95 -2.87
CA GLY A 110 12.69 -0.59 -3.04
C GLY A 110 11.50 -0.17 -2.18
N ALA A 111 11.28 -0.79 -1.03
CA ALA A 111 10.28 -0.29 -0.10
C ALA A 111 10.65 1.10 0.38
N THR A 112 9.66 1.97 0.51
CA THR A 112 9.84 3.30 1.08
C THR A 112 10.03 3.20 2.60
N SER A 113 9.25 2.36 3.26
CA SER A 113 9.45 2.03 4.66
C SER A 113 8.90 0.65 4.98
N TYR A 114 9.27 0.13 6.14
CA TYR A 114 8.86 -1.20 6.62
C TYR A 114 8.33 -1.04 8.04
N VAL A 115 7.07 -1.36 8.23
CA VAL A 115 6.41 -1.28 9.53
C VAL A 115 5.88 -2.65 9.91
N ARG A 116 6.28 -3.14 11.08
CA ARG A 116 5.73 -4.39 11.62
C ARG A 116 4.36 -4.12 12.21
N LYS A 117 3.39 -4.97 11.87
CA LYS A 117 2.07 -4.90 12.47
C LYS A 117 2.17 -5.21 13.96
N PRO A 118 1.75 -4.30 14.84
CA PRO A 118 1.72 -4.60 16.26
C PRO A 118 0.71 -5.70 16.57
N VAL A 119 1.03 -6.53 17.57
CA VAL A 119 0.12 -7.59 18.04
C VAL A 119 -1.03 -7.00 18.87
N LEU A 120 -0.73 -5.97 19.66
CA LEU A 120 -1.73 -5.32 20.51
C LEU A 120 -2.63 -4.40 19.70
N TYR A 121 -3.94 -4.52 19.92
CA TYR A 121 -4.95 -3.77 19.19
C TYR A 121 -4.71 -2.25 19.21
N THR A 122 -4.44 -1.71 20.41
CA THR A 122 -4.24 -0.26 20.58
C THR A 122 -3.00 0.23 19.84
N GLU A 123 -1.93 -0.55 19.83
CA GLU A 123 -0.70 -0.22 19.09
C GLU A 123 -0.91 -0.33 17.59
N PHE A 124 -1.71 -1.30 17.14
CA PHE A 124 -2.06 -1.44 15.73
C PHE A 124 -2.81 -0.19 15.24
N LEU A 125 -3.81 0.25 16.01
CA LEU A 125 -4.54 1.47 15.65
C LEU A 125 -3.63 2.70 15.60
N GLU A 126 -2.70 2.81 16.54
CA GLU A 126 -1.75 3.93 16.58
C GLU A 126 -0.80 3.91 15.37
N ALA A 127 -0.29 2.74 15.01
CA ALA A 127 0.57 2.60 13.82
C ALA A 127 -0.15 3.04 12.55
N VAL A 128 -1.39 2.61 12.39
CA VAL A 128 -2.20 3.01 11.21
C VAL A 128 -2.48 4.52 11.24
N ARG A 129 -2.76 5.08 12.42
CA ARG A 129 -2.96 6.53 12.56
C ARG A 129 -1.73 7.31 12.06
N GLU A 130 -0.56 6.90 12.50
CA GLU A 130 0.70 7.55 12.10
C GLU A 130 0.94 7.44 10.59
N LEU A 131 0.68 6.26 10.01
CA LEU A 131 0.81 6.04 8.57
C LEU A 131 -0.15 6.96 7.79
N GLY A 132 -1.39 7.05 8.23
CA GLY A 132 -2.39 7.91 7.58
C GLY A 132 -2.02 9.38 7.64
N LEU A 133 -1.59 9.85 8.81
CA LEU A 133 -1.20 11.24 8.98
C LEU A 133 -0.01 11.59 8.11
N TYR A 134 1.03 10.76 8.11
CA TYR A 134 2.23 11.07 7.33
C TYR A 134 1.97 11.00 5.83
N TRP A 135 1.46 9.89 5.35
CA TRP A 135 1.38 9.65 3.90
C TRP A 135 0.27 10.42 3.21
N ILE A 136 -0.79 10.76 3.92
CA ILE A 136 -1.91 11.49 3.34
C ILE A 136 -1.77 12.99 3.58
N MET A 137 -1.35 13.40 4.77
CA MET A 137 -1.38 14.81 5.16
C MET A 137 -0.03 15.52 5.10
N ARG A 138 1.08 14.78 5.16
CA ARG A 138 2.43 15.37 5.25
C ARG A 138 3.31 15.12 4.04
N ASN A 139 3.25 13.91 3.47
CA ASN A 139 4.14 13.55 2.38
C ASN A 139 3.81 14.30 1.10
N GLU A 140 4.85 14.85 0.46
CA GLU A 140 4.74 15.47 -0.84
C GLU A 140 5.10 14.47 -1.94
N ARG A 141 4.22 14.32 -2.93
CA ARG A 141 4.51 13.47 -4.08
C ARG A 141 5.45 14.16 -5.06
N PRO A 142 6.29 13.42 -5.79
CA PRO A 142 7.09 14.01 -6.85
C PRO A 142 6.20 14.72 -7.88
N PRO A 143 6.58 15.91 -8.38
CA PRO A 143 5.76 16.64 -9.33
C PRO A 143 5.37 15.86 -10.59
N HIS A 144 6.30 15.07 -11.14
CA HIS A 144 6.03 14.28 -12.35
C HIS A 144 4.98 13.20 -12.12
N ALA A 145 4.77 12.75 -10.88
CA ALA A 145 3.74 11.78 -10.55
C ALA A 145 2.33 12.35 -10.73
N LYS A 146 2.16 13.66 -10.57
CA LYS A 146 0.88 14.34 -10.79
C LYS A 146 0.56 14.45 -12.27
N ASP A 147 1.57 14.63 -13.09
CA ASP A 147 1.42 14.77 -14.54
C ASP A 147 1.08 13.42 -15.18
N ASP A 148 1.57 12.34 -14.63
CA ASP A 148 1.33 10.97 -15.12
C ASP A 148 -0.04 10.43 -14.66
N ALA A 149 -0.67 11.10 -13.74
CA ALA A 149 -1.99 10.70 -13.24
C ALA A 149 -3.09 11.24 -14.15
#